data_a361f40323b5798db4304bb55cc0f3c7
#
_entry.id   a361f40323b5798db4304bb55cc0f3c7
#
_cell.length_a   1.000
_cell.length_b   1.000
_cell.length_c   1.000
_cell.angle_alpha   90.00
_cell.angle_beta   90.00
_cell.angle_gamma   90.00
#
_symmetry.space_group_name_H-M   'P 1'
#
loop_
_entity.id
_entity.type
_entity.pdbx_description
1 polymer ?
#
loop_
_entity_poly.entity_id
_entity_poly.type
_entity_poly.pdbx_seq_one_letter_code
_entity_poly.pdbx_strand_id
1 'polypeptide(L)'
;VPRIKSGDGTIHQVQVPWARANSGFTLLFEAYAMLLIESEMPVSKVSECVKATAPRIWRVFNYWIKRALSKDKLDTVTQIGMDETSRKKGHNYVTIFADLDQRRVIHVCEGKDASTVEDFTKALESKGGSKEKIEIVSMDMSPAFISGVKENLPDAQLVFDKFHLVQSLNKTLDEVRIAERKGNDLLKGHKYTVLKKYDNLSSQNKSELDYV
;
A
#
# COMPACT_ATOMS: atom_id res chain seq x y z
N VAL A 1 -7.18 -19.51 -31.04
CA VAL A 1 -6.67 -18.81 -32.22
C VAL A 1 -6.19 -19.86 -33.21
N PRO A 2 -6.55 -19.79 -34.50
CA PRO A 2 -6.16 -20.76 -35.52
C PRO A 2 -4.64 -20.79 -35.72
N ARG A 3 -4.14 -21.97 -36.08
CA ARG A 3 -2.74 -22.16 -36.47
C ARG A 3 -2.69 -22.57 -37.93
N ILE A 4 -1.74 -22.04 -38.64
CA ILE A 4 -1.47 -22.39 -40.05
C ILE A 4 -0.10 -23.03 -40.15
N LYS A 5 0.01 -24.03 -41.02
CA LYS A 5 1.29 -24.66 -41.36
C LYS A 5 1.80 -24.01 -42.64
N SER A 6 2.97 -23.40 -42.58
CA SER A 6 3.64 -22.85 -43.77
C SER A 6 4.20 -23.94 -44.68
N GLY A 7 4.55 -23.61 -45.89
CA GLY A 7 5.12 -24.55 -46.87
C GLY A 7 6.47 -25.18 -46.46
N ASP A 8 7.18 -24.51 -45.56
CA ASP A 8 8.44 -24.99 -44.93
C ASP A 8 8.20 -25.94 -43.75
N GLY A 9 6.93 -26.26 -43.44
CA GLY A 9 6.54 -27.12 -42.32
C GLY A 9 6.41 -26.41 -40.96
N THR A 10 6.75 -25.11 -40.84
CA THR A 10 6.61 -24.36 -39.61
C THR A 10 5.13 -24.06 -39.31
N ILE A 11 4.79 -24.08 -37.97
CA ILE A 11 3.44 -23.78 -37.52
C ILE A 11 3.41 -22.39 -36.92
N HIS A 12 2.62 -21.53 -37.52
CA HIS A 12 2.41 -20.16 -37.06
C HIS A 12 1.00 -19.98 -36.48
N GLN A 13 0.90 -19.21 -35.41
CA GLN A 13 -0.39 -18.78 -34.87
C GLN A 13 -0.85 -17.55 -35.64
N VAL A 14 -2.07 -17.59 -36.18
CA VAL A 14 -2.66 -16.45 -36.88
C VAL A 14 -2.85 -15.29 -35.88
N GLN A 15 -2.37 -14.10 -36.24
CA GLN A 15 -2.67 -12.91 -35.49
C GLN A 15 -4.12 -12.48 -35.72
N VAL A 16 -4.84 -12.25 -34.65
CA VAL A 16 -6.24 -11.84 -34.68
C VAL A 16 -6.46 -10.62 -33.80
N PRO A 17 -7.33 -9.67 -34.19
CA PRO A 17 -7.49 -8.42 -33.45
C PRO A 17 -8.15 -8.60 -32.05
N TRP A 18 -8.84 -9.72 -31.84
CA TRP A 18 -9.56 -10.00 -30.57
C TRP A 18 -8.78 -10.84 -29.55
N ALA A 19 -7.53 -11.17 -29.83
CA ALA A 19 -6.68 -11.90 -28.91
C ALA A 19 -5.22 -11.46 -29.05
N ARG A 20 -4.51 -11.33 -27.94
CA ARG A 20 -3.06 -11.10 -28.00
C ARG A 20 -2.29 -12.41 -28.21
N ALA A 21 -1.12 -12.29 -28.79
CA ALA A 21 -0.24 -13.43 -29.04
C ALA A 21 0.07 -14.17 -27.73
N ASN A 22 0.04 -15.51 -27.80
CA ASN A 22 0.38 -16.42 -26.69
C ASN A 22 -0.46 -16.31 -25.41
N SER A 23 -1.55 -15.55 -25.42
CA SER A 23 -2.45 -15.45 -24.26
C SER A 23 -3.23 -16.75 -24.01
N GLY A 24 -3.76 -17.33 -25.10
CA GLY A 24 -4.72 -18.44 -25.01
C GLY A 24 -6.14 -17.99 -24.62
N PHE A 25 -6.37 -16.67 -24.53
CA PHE A 25 -7.67 -16.05 -24.22
C PHE A 25 -7.98 -14.93 -25.22
N THR A 26 -9.26 -14.57 -25.34
CA THR A 26 -9.68 -13.37 -26.05
C THR A 26 -9.46 -12.13 -25.17
N LEU A 27 -9.36 -10.96 -25.78
CA LEU A 27 -9.27 -9.68 -25.06
C LEU A 27 -10.50 -9.44 -24.18
N LEU A 28 -11.68 -9.84 -24.64
CA LEU A 28 -12.92 -9.74 -23.84
C LEU A 28 -12.87 -10.60 -22.59
N PHE A 29 -12.37 -11.84 -22.69
CA PHE A 29 -12.17 -12.70 -21.53
C PHE A 29 -11.17 -12.10 -20.55
N GLU A 30 -10.04 -11.57 -21.05
CA GLU A 30 -9.05 -10.93 -20.20
C GLU A 30 -9.61 -9.69 -19.51
N ALA A 31 -10.36 -8.85 -20.23
CA ALA A 31 -11.03 -7.69 -19.67
C ALA A 31 -12.03 -8.08 -18.57
N TYR A 32 -12.82 -9.13 -18.79
CA TYR A 32 -13.75 -9.64 -17.78
C TYR A 32 -13.04 -10.16 -16.53
N ALA A 33 -11.95 -10.93 -16.70
CA ALA A 33 -11.16 -11.40 -15.58
C ALA A 33 -10.53 -10.24 -14.79
N MET A 34 -10.02 -9.19 -15.48
CA MET A 34 -9.49 -8.00 -14.83
C MET A 34 -10.57 -7.22 -14.07
N LEU A 35 -11.78 -7.08 -14.63
CA LEU A 35 -12.91 -6.43 -13.97
C LEU A 35 -13.27 -7.13 -12.65
N LEU A 36 -13.29 -8.46 -12.63
CA LEU A 36 -13.55 -9.22 -11.40
C LEU A 36 -12.46 -9.00 -10.33
N ILE A 37 -11.19 -8.91 -10.75
CA ILE A 37 -10.07 -8.62 -9.84
C ILE A 37 -10.17 -7.18 -9.32
N GLU A 38 -10.49 -6.22 -10.17
CA GLU A 38 -10.70 -4.81 -9.80
C GLU A 38 -11.86 -4.64 -8.81
N SER A 39 -12.88 -5.51 -8.92
CA SER A 39 -13.96 -5.62 -7.94
C SER A 39 -13.56 -6.37 -6.65
N GLU A 40 -12.27 -6.39 -6.31
CA GLU A 40 -11.69 -6.99 -5.09
C GLU A 40 -11.85 -8.52 -4.97
N MET A 41 -12.21 -9.20 -6.07
CA MET A 41 -12.36 -10.65 -6.05
C MET A 41 -10.97 -11.33 -6.06
N PRO A 42 -10.66 -12.21 -5.10
CA PRO A 42 -9.40 -12.95 -5.10
C PRO A 42 -9.21 -13.79 -6.37
N VAL A 43 -7.97 -13.88 -6.87
CA VAL A 43 -7.67 -14.62 -8.12
C VAL A 43 -8.15 -16.08 -8.08
N SER A 44 -8.15 -16.74 -6.93
CA SER A 44 -8.70 -18.07 -6.75
C SER A 44 -10.19 -18.11 -7.09
N LYS A 45 -10.97 -17.15 -6.62
CA LYS A 45 -12.41 -17.02 -6.93
C LYS A 45 -12.66 -16.66 -8.38
N VAL A 46 -11.86 -15.72 -8.93
CA VAL A 46 -11.94 -15.41 -10.37
C VAL A 46 -11.69 -16.66 -11.20
N SER A 47 -10.69 -17.48 -10.85
CA SER A 47 -10.38 -18.72 -11.57
C SER A 47 -11.54 -19.72 -11.57
N GLU A 48 -12.26 -19.85 -10.46
CA GLU A 48 -13.48 -20.66 -10.34
C GLU A 48 -14.61 -20.11 -11.23
N CYS A 49 -14.86 -18.80 -11.17
CA CYS A 49 -15.93 -18.13 -11.95
C CYS A 49 -15.72 -18.27 -13.46
N VAL A 50 -14.50 -18.05 -13.93
CA VAL A 50 -14.19 -18.07 -15.36
C VAL A 50 -13.75 -19.44 -15.86
N LYS A 51 -13.73 -20.47 -15.00
CA LYS A 51 -13.31 -21.85 -15.31
C LYS A 51 -11.92 -21.92 -15.96
N ALA A 52 -10.99 -21.10 -15.48
CA ALA A 52 -9.60 -21.09 -15.90
C ALA A 52 -8.69 -21.25 -14.68
N THR A 53 -7.53 -21.90 -14.84
CA THR A 53 -6.63 -22.13 -13.69
C THR A 53 -6.02 -20.83 -13.16
N ALA A 54 -5.82 -20.71 -11.84
CA ALA A 54 -5.28 -19.53 -11.20
C ALA A 54 -3.93 -19.05 -11.81
N PRO A 55 -2.96 -19.92 -12.16
CA PRO A 55 -1.74 -19.47 -12.84
C PRO A 55 -1.98 -18.80 -14.20
N ARG A 56 -3.04 -19.18 -14.92
CA ARG A 56 -3.41 -18.52 -16.19
C ARG A 56 -3.99 -17.13 -15.95
N ILE A 57 -4.82 -16.97 -14.91
CA ILE A 57 -5.37 -15.66 -14.49
C ILE A 57 -4.24 -14.75 -14.00
N TRP A 58 -3.30 -15.26 -13.18
CA TRP A 58 -2.11 -14.51 -12.78
C TRP A 58 -1.26 -14.02 -13.97
N ARG A 59 -1.13 -14.81 -15.05
CA ARG A 59 -0.45 -14.36 -16.28
C ARG A 59 -1.19 -13.24 -16.99
N VAL A 60 -2.52 -13.28 -17.03
CA VAL A 60 -3.35 -12.19 -17.56
C VAL A 60 -3.15 -10.94 -16.72
N PHE A 61 -3.32 -11.04 -15.41
CA PHE A 61 -3.14 -9.95 -14.46
C PHE A 61 -1.76 -9.29 -14.59
N ASN A 62 -0.70 -10.07 -14.48
CA ASN A 62 0.68 -9.55 -14.57
C ASN A 62 0.98 -8.88 -15.91
N TYR A 63 0.42 -9.36 -17.01
CA TYR A 63 0.59 -8.72 -18.30
C TYR A 63 -0.04 -7.33 -18.34
N TRP A 64 -1.28 -7.21 -17.90
CA TRP A 64 -1.99 -5.93 -17.94
C TRP A 64 -1.45 -4.93 -16.92
N ILE A 65 -1.10 -5.39 -15.73
CA ILE A 65 -0.46 -4.53 -14.71
C ILE A 65 0.90 -4.00 -15.22
N LYS A 66 1.76 -4.86 -15.76
CA LYS A 66 3.04 -4.40 -16.33
C LYS A 66 2.84 -3.37 -17.44
N ARG A 67 1.84 -3.59 -18.28
CA ARG A 67 1.51 -2.66 -19.38
C ARG A 67 0.96 -1.33 -18.85
N ALA A 68 0.15 -1.34 -17.81
CA ALA A 68 -0.35 -0.14 -17.16
C ALA A 68 0.81 0.64 -16.51
N LEU A 69 1.62 -0.03 -15.72
CA LEU A 69 2.78 0.57 -15.03
C LEU A 69 3.82 1.17 -16.00
N SER A 70 4.00 0.57 -17.19
CA SER A 70 4.92 1.11 -18.21
C SER A 70 4.43 2.42 -18.86
N LYS A 71 3.14 2.72 -18.74
CA LYS A 71 2.52 3.95 -19.25
C LYS A 71 2.27 4.98 -18.16
N ASP A 72 2.45 4.57 -16.92
CA ASP A 72 2.20 5.41 -15.75
C ASP A 72 3.25 6.54 -15.68
N LYS A 73 2.77 7.77 -15.58
CA LYS A 73 3.60 8.96 -15.41
C LYS A 73 3.42 9.52 -14.01
N LEU A 74 4.51 10.00 -13.46
CA LEU A 74 4.56 10.60 -12.12
C LEU A 74 4.98 12.07 -12.13
N ASP A 75 4.84 12.73 -13.28
CA ASP A 75 5.25 14.12 -13.54
C ASP A 75 4.44 15.18 -12.76
N THR A 76 3.28 14.79 -12.25
CA THR A 76 2.37 15.66 -11.48
C THR A 76 2.39 15.38 -9.97
N VAL A 77 3.17 14.43 -9.49
CA VAL A 77 3.19 14.05 -8.08
C VAL A 77 3.93 15.13 -7.27
N THR A 78 3.24 15.68 -6.27
CA THR A 78 3.79 16.69 -5.35
C THR A 78 3.65 16.30 -3.88
N GLN A 79 2.69 15.43 -3.54
CA GLN A 79 2.43 15.00 -2.18
C GLN A 79 2.41 13.48 -2.10
N ILE A 80 3.23 12.92 -1.25
CA ILE A 80 3.35 11.47 -1.09
C ILE A 80 3.06 11.04 0.34
N GLY A 81 2.39 9.89 0.45
CA GLY A 81 2.30 9.13 1.67
C GLY A 81 3.21 7.91 1.59
N MET A 82 3.89 7.58 2.69
CA MET A 82 4.65 6.34 2.79
C MET A 82 4.31 5.59 4.07
N ASP A 83 4.19 4.27 3.95
CA ASP A 83 3.86 3.38 5.05
C ASP A 83 4.52 2.01 4.84
N GLU A 84 4.73 1.27 5.95
CA GLU A 84 5.26 -0.09 5.88
C GLU A 84 4.19 -1.13 6.19
N THR A 85 4.23 -2.25 5.49
CA THR A 85 3.39 -3.40 5.81
C THR A 85 4.17 -4.70 5.77
N SER A 86 3.75 -5.67 6.61
CA SER A 86 4.37 -6.99 6.62
C SER A 86 3.79 -7.86 5.51
N ARG A 87 4.66 -8.34 4.62
CA ARG A 87 4.29 -9.26 3.53
C ARG A 87 4.08 -10.70 4.00
N LYS A 88 4.86 -11.14 5.02
CA LYS A 88 4.83 -12.52 5.56
C LYS A 88 5.28 -12.53 7.02
N LYS A 89 4.94 -13.59 7.76
CA LYS A 89 5.58 -13.87 9.06
C LYS A 89 7.10 -13.92 8.89
N GLY A 90 7.87 -13.26 9.79
CA GLY A 90 9.34 -13.30 9.78
C GLY A 90 10.00 -12.05 9.21
N HIS A 91 9.50 -10.84 9.54
CA HIS A 91 10.16 -9.55 9.26
C HIS A 91 10.38 -9.21 7.77
N ASN A 92 9.56 -9.76 6.88
CA ASN A 92 9.55 -9.36 5.47
C ASN A 92 8.59 -8.17 5.30
N TYR A 93 9.17 -6.98 5.26
CA TYR A 93 8.43 -5.72 5.09
C TYR A 93 8.49 -5.24 3.65
N VAL A 94 7.47 -4.53 3.25
CA VAL A 94 7.43 -3.73 2.03
C VAL A 94 7.03 -2.31 2.39
N THR A 95 7.67 -1.33 1.77
CA THR A 95 7.31 0.07 1.87
C THR A 95 6.45 0.44 0.67
N ILE A 96 5.35 1.11 0.94
CA ILE A 96 4.37 1.55 -0.05
C ILE A 96 4.46 3.07 -0.14
N PHE A 97 4.54 3.59 -1.37
CA PHE A 97 4.46 5.01 -1.66
C PHE A 97 3.17 5.29 -2.42
N ALA A 98 2.39 6.25 -1.95
CA ALA A 98 1.13 6.66 -2.53
C ALA A 98 1.14 8.14 -2.90
N ASP A 99 0.57 8.48 -4.04
CA ASP A 99 0.20 9.83 -4.42
C ASP A 99 -1.06 10.22 -3.62
N LEU A 100 -0.95 11.21 -2.75
CA LEU A 100 -2.04 11.62 -1.86
C LEU A 100 -3.12 12.41 -2.59
N ASP A 101 -2.75 13.12 -3.67
CA ASP A 101 -3.71 13.90 -4.46
C ASP A 101 -4.59 12.96 -5.29
N GLN A 102 -3.99 12.00 -5.98
CA GLN A 102 -4.70 11.03 -6.81
C GLN A 102 -5.17 9.79 -6.04
N ARG A 103 -4.80 9.66 -4.76
CA ARG A 103 -5.17 8.53 -3.87
C ARG A 103 -4.86 7.17 -4.47
N ARG A 104 -3.65 7.02 -5.01
CA ARG A 104 -3.19 5.78 -5.65
C ARG A 104 -1.78 5.41 -5.22
N VAL A 105 -1.52 4.11 -5.16
CA VAL A 105 -0.16 3.59 -4.97
C VAL A 105 0.65 3.83 -6.24
N ILE A 106 1.83 4.43 -6.09
CA ILE A 106 2.74 4.79 -7.19
C ILE A 106 4.03 3.98 -7.20
N HIS A 107 4.45 3.49 -6.02
CA HIS A 107 5.63 2.63 -5.91
C HIS A 107 5.50 1.68 -4.72
N VAL A 108 6.10 0.50 -4.85
CA VAL A 108 6.22 -0.50 -3.78
C VAL A 108 7.61 -1.13 -3.89
N CYS A 109 8.37 -1.13 -2.80
CA CYS A 109 9.68 -1.78 -2.73
C CYS A 109 9.81 -2.66 -1.48
N GLU A 110 10.74 -3.60 -1.51
CA GLU A 110 11.06 -4.44 -0.36
C GLU A 110 11.93 -3.65 0.63
N GLY A 111 11.71 -3.88 1.94
CA GLY A 111 12.45 -3.21 3.01
C GLY A 111 11.60 -2.23 3.79
N LYS A 112 12.25 -1.60 4.78
CA LYS A 112 11.69 -0.58 5.69
C LYS A 112 12.75 0.39 6.20
N ASP A 113 13.81 0.54 5.47
CA ASP A 113 14.94 1.40 5.82
C ASP A 113 15.05 2.62 4.90
N ALA A 114 16.05 3.45 5.13
CA ALA A 114 16.26 4.67 4.36
C ALA A 114 16.45 4.42 2.85
N SER A 115 16.96 3.25 2.45
CA SER A 115 17.19 2.90 1.05
C SER A 115 15.90 2.80 0.24
N THR A 116 14.75 2.52 0.89
CA THR A 116 13.45 2.48 0.22
C THR A 116 13.06 3.84 -0.36
N VAL A 117 13.48 4.94 0.26
CA VAL A 117 13.23 6.30 -0.25
C VAL A 117 14.11 6.58 -1.47
N GLU A 118 15.36 6.12 -1.47
CA GLU A 118 16.24 6.21 -2.64
C GLU A 118 15.67 5.42 -3.83
N ASP A 119 15.19 4.21 -3.59
CA ASP A 119 14.54 3.38 -4.62
C ASP A 119 13.29 4.06 -5.19
N PHE A 120 12.50 4.70 -4.32
CA PHE A 120 11.34 5.48 -4.75
C PHE A 120 11.76 6.66 -5.62
N THR A 121 12.76 7.47 -5.24
CA THR A 121 13.18 8.63 -6.03
C THR A 121 13.69 8.24 -7.41
N LYS A 122 14.44 7.13 -7.53
CA LYS A 122 14.85 6.56 -8.82
C LYS A 122 13.65 6.17 -9.68
N ALA A 123 12.65 5.52 -9.07
CA ALA A 123 11.41 5.12 -9.75
C ALA A 123 10.59 6.32 -10.19
N LEU A 124 10.48 7.36 -9.35
CA LEU A 124 9.82 8.63 -9.64
C LEU A 124 10.42 9.30 -10.88
N GLU A 125 11.74 9.49 -10.89
CA GLU A 125 12.48 10.10 -12.00
C GLU A 125 12.37 9.29 -13.29
N SER A 126 12.44 7.94 -13.20
CA SER A 126 12.29 7.07 -14.37
C SER A 126 10.93 7.17 -15.05
N LYS A 127 9.90 7.65 -14.34
CA LYS A 127 8.54 7.87 -14.81
C LYS A 127 8.21 9.35 -15.10
N GLY A 128 9.23 10.20 -15.18
CA GLY A 128 9.10 11.62 -15.54
C GLY A 128 8.74 12.54 -14.37
N GLY A 129 8.69 12.02 -13.14
CA GLY A 129 8.58 12.86 -11.93
C GLY A 129 9.90 13.52 -11.57
N SER A 130 9.87 14.41 -10.58
CA SER A 130 11.05 15.11 -10.07
C SER A 130 10.98 15.15 -8.54
N LYS A 131 12.09 14.83 -7.90
CA LYS A 131 12.20 14.88 -6.42
C LYS A 131 12.08 16.30 -5.87
N GLU A 132 12.48 17.31 -6.63
CA GLU A 132 12.37 18.73 -6.28
C GLU A 132 10.93 19.23 -6.28
N LYS A 133 10.01 18.52 -6.93
CA LYS A 133 8.57 18.82 -6.93
C LYS A 133 7.83 18.23 -5.74
N ILE A 134 8.46 17.34 -4.99
CA ILE A 134 7.80 16.74 -3.82
C ILE A 134 7.79 17.76 -2.69
N GLU A 135 6.63 18.29 -2.37
CA GLU A 135 6.41 19.32 -1.36
C GLU A 135 6.13 18.72 0.02
N ILE A 136 5.39 17.60 0.07
CA ILE A 136 4.94 16.98 1.32
C ILE A 136 5.21 15.47 1.29
N VAL A 137 5.77 14.97 2.39
CA VAL A 137 5.89 13.55 2.68
C VAL A 137 5.16 13.24 3.98
N SER A 138 4.04 12.51 3.89
CA SER A 138 3.31 11.97 5.04
C SER A 138 3.80 10.57 5.38
N MET A 139 4.22 10.34 6.63
CA MET A 139 4.78 9.06 7.08
C MET A 139 4.60 8.85 8.57
N ASP A 140 4.96 7.66 9.05
CA ASP A 140 5.13 7.43 10.49
C ASP A 140 6.40 8.11 11.04
N MET A 141 6.61 8.05 12.34
CA MET A 141 7.79 8.63 13.02
C MET A 141 9.01 7.70 13.01
N SER A 142 9.14 6.83 11.99
CA SER A 142 10.30 5.95 11.86
C SER A 142 11.59 6.74 11.66
N PRO A 143 12.63 6.58 12.51
CA PRO A 143 13.90 7.26 12.32
C PRO A 143 14.57 6.95 10.96
N ALA A 144 14.39 5.73 10.45
CA ALA A 144 14.93 5.31 9.16
C ALA A 144 14.26 6.08 8.00
N PHE A 145 12.94 6.23 8.04
CA PHE A 145 12.21 7.01 7.05
C PHE A 145 12.54 8.50 7.12
N ILE A 146 12.62 9.06 8.34
CA ILE A 146 13.02 10.47 8.54
C ILE A 146 14.40 10.74 7.93
N SER A 147 15.38 9.83 8.17
CA SER A 147 16.72 9.96 7.58
C SER A 147 16.68 9.86 6.06
N GLY A 148 15.98 8.84 5.53
CA GLY A 148 15.87 8.62 4.09
C GLY A 148 15.22 9.80 3.35
N VAL A 149 14.14 10.39 3.91
CA VAL A 149 13.48 11.54 3.30
C VAL A 149 14.36 12.79 3.37
N LYS A 150 15.03 13.06 4.49
CA LYS A 150 15.96 14.21 4.62
C LYS A 150 17.13 14.13 3.64
N GLU A 151 17.59 12.92 3.33
CA GLU A 151 18.70 12.69 2.42
C GLU A 151 18.27 12.79 0.95
N ASN A 152 17.13 12.20 0.58
CA ASN A 152 16.71 12.05 -0.81
C ASN A 152 15.67 13.09 -1.28
N LEU A 153 14.92 13.70 -0.35
CA LEU A 153 13.87 14.69 -0.59
C LEU A 153 14.02 15.87 0.37
N PRO A 154 15.18 16.58 0.35
CA PRO A 154 15.53 17.59 1.38
C PRO A 154 14.58 18.79 1.40
N ASP A 155 13.94 19.10 0.29
CA ASP A 155 13.02 20.26 0.16
C ASP A 155 11.59 19.92 0.61
N ALA A 156 11.29 18.63 0.85
CA ALA A 156 9.95 18.20 1.22
C ALA A 156 9.64 18.44 2.72
N GLN A 157 8.45 18.94 3.00
CA GLN A 157 7.94 19.07 4.35
C GLN A 157 7.52 17.70 4.89
N LEU A 158 8.06 17.28 6.04
CA LEU A 158 7.66 16.07 6.73
C LEU A 158 6.36 16.31 7.51
N VAL A 159 5.39 15.43 7.29
CA VAL A 159 4.12 15.40 8.02
C VAL A 159 3.97 14.02 8.65
N PHE A 160 3.81 13.96 9.97
CA PHE A 160 3.63 12.68 10.65
C PHE A 160 2.17 12.26 10.67
N ASP A 161 1.94 10.96 10.42
CA ASP A 161 0.60 10.38 10.48
C ASP A 161 0.01 10.53 11.88
N LYS A 162 -1.16 11.18 11.94
CA LYS A 162 -1.91 11.40 13.17
C LYS A 162 -2.21 10.11 13.92
N PHE A 163 -2.46 9.00 13.21
CA PHE A 163 -2.77 7.72 13.84
C PHE A 163 -1.59 7.23 14.68
N HIS A 164 -0.38 7.21 14.13
CA HIS A 164 0.84 6.80 14.83
C HIS A 164 1.19 7.74 15.99
N LEU A 165 0.96 9.04 15.81
CA LEU A 165 1.14 10.01 16.87
C LEU A 165 0.21 9.73 18.08
N VAL A 166 -1.09 9.56 17.81
CA VAL A 166 -2.10 9.27 18.85
C VAL A 166 -1.83 7.89 19.48
N GLN A 167 -1.42 6.91 18.71
CA GLN A 167 -1.05 5.59 19.24
C GLN A 167 0.14 5.69 20.21
N SER A 168 1.17 6.46 19.87
CA SER A 168 2.32 6.70 20.74
C SER A 168 1.93 7.40 22.04
N LEU A 169 1.10 8.44 21.95
CA LEU A 169 0.56 9.14 23.12
C LEU A 169 -0.25 8.20 24.02
N ASN A 170 -1.15 7.42 23.44
CA ASN A 170 -1.96 6.46 24.20
C ASN A 170 -1.10 5.39 24.89
N LYS A 171 -0.03 4.94 24.22
CA LYS A 171 0.92 4.00 24.85
C LYS A 171 1.61 4.63 26.07
N THR A 172 2.12 5.85 25.92
CA THR A 172 2.77 6.58 27.04
C THR A 172 1.80 6.83 28.20
N LEU A 173 0.56 7.25 27.90
CA LEU A 173 -0.48 7.42 28.93
C LEU A 173 -0.78 6.10 29.65
N ASP A 174 -0.86 4.97 28.94
CA ASP A 174 -1.08 3.67 29.56
C ASP A 174 0.11 3.22 30.43
N GLU A 175 1.33 3.52 30.03
CA GLU A 175 2.55 3.27 30.80
C GLU A 175 2.54 4.08 32.12
N VAL A 176 2.18 5.37 32.06
CA VAL A 176 2.01 6.22 33.26
C VAL A 176 0.90 5.65 34.16
N ARG A 177 -0.26 5.35 33.60
CA ARG A 177 -1.36 4.73 34.34
C ARG A 177 -0.92 3.44 35.06
N ILE A 178 -0.14 2.58 34.39
CA ILE A 178 0.36 1.32 35.00
C ILE A 178 1.34 1.61 36.12
N ALA A 179 2.19 2.62 36.00
CA ALA A 179 3.12 3.00 37.04
C ALA A 179 2.40 3.53 38.29
N GLU A 180 1.45 4.46 38.10
CA GLU A 180 0.66 5.09 39.16
C GLU A 180 -0.30 4.10 39.86
N ARG A 181 -0.77 3.07 39.14
CA ARG A 181 -1.63 2.01 39.70
C ARG A 181 -1.00 1.29 40.91
N LYS A 182 0.33 1.29 41.05
CA LYS A 182 1.01 0.65 42.19
C LYS A 182 0.70 1.33 43.50
N GLY A 183 0.32 2.61 43.47
CA GLY A 183 -0.07 3.39 44.66
C GLY A 183 -1.56 3.76 44.71
N ASN A 184 -2.31 3.50 43.63
CA ASN A 184 -3.71 3.91 43.52
C ASN A 184 -4.55 2.85 42.80
N ASP A 185 -5.32 2.09 43.57
CA ASP A 185 -6.20 1.03 43.07
C ASP A 185 -7.36 1.58 42.18
N LEU A 186 -7.66 2.87 42.24
CA LEU A 186 -8.67 3.52 41.41
C LEU A 186 -8.33 3.43 39.92
N LEU A 187 -7.04 3.34 39.56
CA LEU A 187 -6.58 3.20 38.15
C LEU A 187 -6.68 1.77 37.62
N LYS A 188 -7.05 0.81 38.46
CA LYS A 188 -7.20 -0.60 38.08
C LYS A 188 -8.47 -0.81 37.27
N GLY A 189 -8.34 -1.33 36.02
CA GLY A 189 -9.49 -1.57 35.17
C GLY A 189 -9.86 -0.39 34.23
N HIS A 190 -9.41 0.83 34.50
CA HIS A 190 -9.82 2.06 33.86
C HIS A 190 -8.97 2.44 32.62
N LYS A 191 -8.29 1.47 31.97
CA LYS A 191 -7.48 1.73 30.77
C LYS A 191 -8.23 2.53 29.70
N TYR A 192 -9.42 2.07 29.34
CA TYR A 192 -10.20 2.71 28.26
C TYR A 192 -10.91 3.98 28.72
N THR A 193 -11.11 4.17 30.01
CA THR A 193 -11.62 5.42 30.56
C THR A 193 -10.59 6.54 30.41
N VAL A 194 -9.32 6.25 30.68
CA VAL A 194 -8.21 7.22 30.58
C VAL A 194 -7.83 7.49 29.10
N LEU A 195 -7.90 6.48 28.21
CA LEU A 195 -7.44 6.61 26.82
C LEU A 195 -8.50 7.14 25.84
N LYS A 196 -9.79 7.13 26.22
CA LYS A 196 -10.86 7.67 25.37
C LYS A 196 -10.94 9.19 25.49
N LYS A 197 -11.32 9.83 24.35
CA LYS A 197 -11.69 11.24 24.39
C LYS A 197 -12.85 11.43 25.38
N TYR A 198 -12.76 12.45 26.24
CA TYR A 198 -13.75 12.74 27.29
C TYR A 198 -15.19 12.76 26.78
N ASP A 199 -15.41 13.39 25.63
CA ASP A 199 -16.73 13.48 24.99
C ASP A 199 -17.34 12.11 24.64
N ASN A 200 -16.50 11.11 24.40
CA ASN A 200 -16.89 9.75 24.03
C ASN A 200 -17.05 8.80 25.23
N LEU A 201 -16.89 9.32 26.44
CA LEU A 201 -17.11 8.55 27.66
C LEU A 201 -18.59 8.55 28.03
N SER A 202 -19.05 7.44 28.62
CA SER A 202 -20.37 7.39 29.28
C SER A 202 -20.40 8.30 30.50
N SER A 203 -21.58 8.70 30.94
CA SER A 203 -21.74 9.55 32.15
C SER A 203 -21.09 8.92 33.39
N GLN A 204 -21.20 7.60 33.55
CA GLN A 204 -20.53 6.86 34.63
C GLN A 204 -19.02 6.97 34.50
N ASN A 205 -18.43 6.74 33.34
CA ASN A 205 -16.96 6.80 33.15
C ASN A 205 -16.42 8.22 33.31
N LYS A 206 -17.23 9.25 33.01
CA LYS A 206 -16.88 10.65 33.25
C LYS A 206 -16.75 10.93 34.76
N SER A 207 -17.78 10.51 35.50
CA SER A 207 -17.72 10.65 36.97
C SER A 207 -16.56 9.90 37.61
N GLU A 208 -16.25 8.70 37.10
CA GLU A 208 -15.08 7.92 37.56
C GLU A 208 -13.76 8.63 37.24
N LEU A 209 -13.64 9.23 36.05
CA LEU A 209 -12.44 9.96 35.63
C LEU A 209 -12.22 11.24 36.44
N ASP A 210 -13.31 11.92 36.82
CA ASP A 210 -13.25 13.14 37.65
C ASP A 210 -12.80 12.86 39.11
N TYR A 211 -12.81 11.58 39.57
CA TYR A 211 -12.33 11.11 40.84
C TYR A 211 -10.87 10.62 40.83
N VAL A 212 -10.25 10.43 39.67
CA VAL A 212 -8.89 9.93 39.45
C VAL A 212 -7.92 11.09 39.28
#